data_3103e9f2451b6bce6c944ba3791d5443
#
_entry.id   3103e9f2451b6bce6c944ba3791d5443
#
_cell.length_a   1.000
_cell.length_b   1.000
_cell.length_c   1.000
_cell.angle_alpha   90.00
_cell.angle_beta   90.00
_cell.angle_gamma   90.00
#
_symmetry.space_group_name_H-M   'P 1'
#
loop_
_entity.id
_entity.type
_entity.pdbx_description
1 polymer ?
#
loop_
_entity_poly.entity_id
_entity_poly.type
_entity_poly.pdbx_seq_one_letter_code
_entity_poly.pdbx_strand_id
1 'polypeptide(L)'
;MTKPLFSVIVPLEYHRGQWEQCWLGWQTQTIAKNQYETILVVPPDFPERDKLPALLGPQDRLEYSNENHDIGLCAIGAARAHGQFLFFTESHCLPEPDVLEKCLEAFTTNPELAAFSCQSIRITHNRLSNAEADMYDTDIEFGMNRHPWRKVLDQCFVTRRDVYDECGGLQSELGHFAEWVLAANYAGLGYKIGYLPEARLHHYYIGELAELRTFTRDFIIGEMRYFANGTDQPGAHLLEVPNEWICQGSWDRRLAQGLLRISAYDMLTPSVSRLRQPLLFLRTPTRWLMPAIAGERAALAGAAAKVGLAHIMTNFVTLVGSKSSLSAAFKGYVAALIDYQRLACLKQQRGTSTPTKSDWDVFAPQNAGFYPIETHEETRFRWSEPAAMMSAWLDKGRHRIRMQCMPFRRLARAGLRFYVNERPLPAWDISIGTDAIDMTFELSQSGPCTLGWTCLRSRAKGDSRWLGLPIKRIAQNPDAQSSVSKTAAIGRN
;
A
#
# COMPACT_ATOMS: atom_id res chain seq x y z
N MET A 1 35.74 18.10 7.11
CA MET A 1 35.06 18.18 5.80
C MET A 1 33.93 19.19 5.95
N THR A 2 33.74 20.07 4.98
CA THR A 2 32.59 21.00 4.97
C THR A 2 31.31 20.15 4.76
N LYS A 3 30.26 20.50 5.49
CA LYS A 3 28.95 19.84 5.35
C LYS A 3 28.40 20.08 3.93
N PRO A 4 27.91 19.04 3.20
CA PRO A 4 27.37 19.24 1.86
C PRO A 4 26.09 20.08 1.91
N LEU A 5 25.77 20.78 0.84
CA LEU A 5 24.49 21.46 0.68
C LEU A 5 23.37 20.46 0.38
N PHE A 6 23.60 19.55 -0.56
CA PHE A 6 22.61 18.55 -0.96
C PHE A 6 23.03 17.15 -0.56
N SER A 7 22.06 16.35 -0.14
CA SER A 7 22.13 14.89 -0.15
C SER A 7 21.15 14.37 -1.18
N VAL A 8 21.66 13.78 -2.26
CA VAL A 8 20.86 13.12 -3.29
C VAL A 8 20.65 11.67 -2.87
N ILE A 9 19.41 11.28 -2.67
CA ILE A 9 19.01 9.96 -2.18
C ILE A 9 18.47 9.15 -3.35
N VAL A 10 19.15 8.04 -3.67
CA VAL A 10 18.85 7.17 -4.80
C VAL A 10 18.56 5.75 -4.31
N PRO A 11 17.30 5.35 -4.17
CA PRO A 11 16.93 3.96 -3.90
C PRO A 11 17.21 3.10 -5.14
N LEU A 12 17.88 1.96 -4.98
CA LEU A 12 18.20 1.05 -6.09
C LEU A 12 17.12 -0.03 -6.30
N GLU A 13 15.86 0.35 -6.12
CA GLU A 13 14.70 -0.47 -6.46
C GLU A 13 14.07 0.00 -7.78
N TYR A 14 13.36 -0.87 -8.47
CA TYR A 14 12.69 -0.59 -9.75
C TYR A 14 13.56 0.16 -10.78
N HIS A 15 14.87 -0.12 -10.81
CA HIS A 15 15.84 0.66 -11.57
C HIS A 15 15.68 0.56 -13.10
N ARG A 16 14.84 -0.35 -13.61
CA ARG A 16 14.48 -0.51 -15.03
C ARG A 16 15.69 -0.53 -15.97
N GLY A 17 16.84 -1.01 -15.48
CA GLY A 17 18.10 -1.02 -16.22
C GLY A 17 18.76 0.36 -16.37
N GLN A 18 18.32 1.39 -15.65
CA GLN A 18 18.78 2.78 -15.81
C GLN A 18 19.69 3.27 -14.67
N TRP A 19 19.93 2.47 -13.65
CA TRP A 19 20.61 2.93 -12.44
C TRP A 19 22.04 3.47 -12.70
N GLU A 20 22.79 2.87 -13.64
CA GLU A 20 24.13 3.34 -13.99
C GLU A 20 24.11 4.74 -14.62
N GLN A 21 23.17 4.99 -15.54
CA GLN A 21 22.98 6.29 -16.17
C GLN A 21 22.48 7.33 -15.15
N CYS A 22 21.57 6.94 -14.27
CA CYS A 22 21.14 7.78 -13.15
C CYS A 22 22.34 8.17 -12.29
N TRP A 23 23.14 7.19 -11.85
CA TRP A 23 24.36 7.43 -11.08
C TRP A 23 25.31 8.39 -11.80
N LEU A 24 25.63 8.15 -13.08
CA LEU A 24 26.51 9.03 -13.86
C LEU A 24 25.97 10.45 -13.97
N GLY A 25 24.66 10.63 -14.15
CA GLY A 25 24.02 11.93 -14.18
C GLY A 25 24.21 12.70 -12.87
N TRP A 26 24.14 12.02 -11.72
CA TRP A 26 24.43 12.64 -10.43
C TRP A 26 25.92 12.89 -10.17
N GLN A 27 26.83 12.19 -10.85
CA GLN A 27 28.27 12.45 -10.74
C GLN A 27 28.73 13.63 -11.63
N THR A 28 27.92 14.06 -12.59
CA THR A 28 28.28 15.08 -13.58
C THR A 28 27.50 16.40 -13.41
N GLN A 29 27.03 16.69 -12.21
CA GLN A 29 26.33 17.94 -11.92
C GLN A 29 27.28 19.15 -12.01
N THR A 30 26.73 20.32 -12.39
CA THR A 30 27.50 21.57 -12.61
C THR A 30 28.03 22.17 -11.30
N ILE A 31 27.35 21.94 -10.17
CA ILE A 31 27.88 22.40 -8.88
C ILE A 31 29.09 21.57 -8.43
N ALA A 32 29.97 22.16 -7.66
CA ALA A 32 31.18 21.48 -7.20
C ALA A 32 30.87 20.23 -6.37
N LYS A 33 31.58 19.12 -6.62
CA LYS A 33 31.32 17.82 -5.98
C LYS A 33 31.39 17.84 -4.45
N ASN A 34 32.14 18.76 -3.87
CA ASN A 34 32.19 18.94 -2.42
C ASN A 34 30.94 19.62 -1.82
N GLN A 35 30.01 20.10 -2.65
CA GLN A 35 28.76 20.71 -2.24
C GLN A 35 27.60 19.71 -2.14
N TYR A 36 27.78 18.49 -2.63
CA TYR A 36 26.76 17.46 -2.54
C TYR A 36 27.34 16.06 -2.30
N GLU A 37 26.56 15.22 -1.68
CA GLU A 37 26.78 13.80 -1.55
C GLU A 37 25.68 13.04 -2.31
N THR A 38 26.01 11.88 -2.84
CA THR A 38 25.00 10.93 -3.39
C THR A 38 24.96 9.70 -2.50
N ILE A 39 23.77 9.35 -2.04
CA ILE A 39 23.53 8.21 -1.16
C ILE A 39 22.78 7.15 -1.95
N LEU A 40 23.47 6.07 -2.32
CA LEU A 40 22.84 4.88 -2.89
C LEU A 40 22.28 4.02 -1.76
N VAL A 41 20.98 3.80 -1.76
CA VAL A 41 20.32 2.93 -0.78
C VAL A 41 19.95 1.61 -1.45
N VAL A 42 20.57 0.53 -0.98
CA VAL A 42 20.64 -0.75 -1.67
C VAL A 42 19.75 -1.78 -1.00
N PRO A 43 18.71 -2.28 -1.69
CA PRO A 43 17.88 -3.37 -1.18
C PRO A 43 18.64 -4.71 -1.15
N PRO A 44 18.14 -5.72 -0.42
CA PRO A 44 18.83 -6.98 -0.24
C PRO A 44 19.07 -7.78 -1.53
N ASP A 45 18.16 -7.67 -2.47
CA ASP A 45 18.12 -8.43 -3.72
C ASP A 45 18.71 -7.68 -4.94
N PHE A 46 19.35 -6.54 -4.72
CA PHE A 46 20.01 -5.81 -5.81
C PHE A 46 21.17 -6.65 -6.41
N PRO A 47 21.11 -7.00 -7.69
CA PRO A 47 21.99 -8.04 -8.26
C PRO A 47 23.46 -7.61 -8.40
N GLU A 48 23.72 -6.31 -8.51
CA GLU A 48 25.07 -5.75 -8.77
C GLU A 48 25.72 -5.15 -7.52
N ARG A 49 25.26 -5.58 -6.37
CA ARG A 49 25.65 -5.07 -5.05
C ARG A 49 27.17 -4.97 -4.83
N ASP A 50 27.92 -5.97 -5.31
CA ASP A 50 29.37 -6.05 -5.11
C ASP A 50 30.16 -5.05 -5.97
N LYS A 51 29.56 -4.50 -7.02
CA LYS A 51 30.19 -3.50 -7.88
C LYS A 51 30.08 -2.08 -7.31
N LEU A 52 29.08 -1.79 -6.50
CA LEU A 52 28.77 -0.45 -6.04
C LEU A 52 29.90 0.24 -5.28
N PRO A 53 30.63 -0.43 -4.34
CA PRO A 53 31.71 0.24 -3.60
C PRO A 53 32.81 0.82 -4.47
N ALA A 54 33.08 0.22 -5.65
CA ALA A 54 34.11 0.68 -6.58
C ALA A 54 33.73 1.95 -7.37
N LEU A 55 32.45 2.32 -7.35
CA LEU A 55 31.92 3.48 -8.08
C LEU A 55 31.91 4.76 -7.24
N LEU A 56 32.01 4.64 -5.89
CA LEU A 56 31.83 5.76 -4.99
C LEU A 56 33.02 6.70 -4.98
N GLY A 57 32.72 7.99 -5.10
CA GLY A 57 33.67 9.06 -4.81
C GLY A 57 33.77 9.35 -3.30
N PRO A 58 34.69 10.25 -2.90
CA PRO A 58 34.94 10.56 -1.46
C PRO A 58 33.76 11.15 -0.71
N GLN A 59 32.79 11.72 -1.44
CA GLN A 59 31.58 12.34 -0.88
C GLN A 59 30.38 11.42 -0.97
N ASP A 60 30.47 10.32 -1.74
CA ASP A 60 29.35 9.44 -1.97
C ASP A 60 29.24 8.39 -0.88
N ARG A 61 28.05 7.86 -0.68
CA ARG A 61 27.74 6.91 0.37
C ARG A 61 26.93 5.75 -0.14
N LEU A 62 27.10 4.62 0.53
CA LEU A 62 26.38 3.39 0.27
C LEU A 62 25.73 2.93 1.57
N GLU A 63 24.41 2.82 1.55
CA GLU A 63 23.63 2.33 2.68
C GLU A 63 22.93 1.03 2.30
N TYR A 64 23.27 -0.05 2.97
CA TYR A 64 22.61 -1.33 2.77
C TYR A 64 21.39 -1.45 3.67
N SER A 65 20.29 -1.92 3.11
CA SER A 65 19.01 -2.04 3.81
C SER A 65 18.47 -3.46 3.77
N ASN A 66 17.57 -3.78 4.69
CA ASN A 66 16.68 -4.95 4.64
C ASN A 66 15.29 -4.58 4.09
N GLU A 67 15.08 -3.32 3.74
CA GLU A 67 13.86 -2.81 3.13
C GLU A 67 13.92 -3.03 1.62
N ASN A 68 12.80 -3.41 1.01
CA ASN A 68 12.66 -3.67 -0.42
C ASN A 68 11.72 -2.67 -1.11
N HIS A 69 11.22 -1.66 -0.41
CA HIS A 69 10.30 -0.69 -0.96
C HIS A 69 11.02 0.66 -1.10
N ASP A 70 10.89 1.31 -2.25
CA ASP A 70 11.55 2.58 -2.59
C ASP A 70 11.32 3.68 -1.55
N ILE A 71 10.08 3.90 -1.10
CA ILE A 71 9.75 4.87 -0.04
C ILE A 71 10.50 4.55 1.27
N GLY A 72 10.60 3.27 1.63
CA GLY A 72 11.38 2.84 2.80
C GLY A 72 12.87 3.09 2.61
N LEU A 73 13.41 2.83 1.42
CA LEU A 73 14.79 3.12 1.07
C LEU A 73 15.05 4.63 1.08
N CYS A 74 14.13 5.46 0.56
CA CYS A 74 14.19 6.91 0.63
C CYS A 74 14.24 7.43 2.08
N ALA A 75 13.40 6.89 2.96
CA ALA A 75 13.40 7.25 4.38
C ALA A 75 14.73 6.91 5.07
N ILE A 76 15.33 5.75 4.77
CA ILE A 76 16.65 5.35 5.27
C ILE A 76 17.72 6.31 4.76
N GLY A 77 17.74 6.63 3.48
CA GLY A 77 18.67 7.58 2.88
C GLY A 77 18.56 8.96 3.54
N ALA A 78 17.36 9.46 3.76
CA ALA A 78 17.11 10.73 4.45
C ALA A 78 17.67 10.75 5.88
N ALA A 79 17.46 9.68 6.64
CA ALA A 79 17.98 9.53 8.00
C ALA A 79 19.52 9.51 8.05
N ARG A 80 20.19 9.10 6.97
CA ARG A 80 21.65 9.03 6.84
C ARG A 80 22.28 10.24 6.18
N ALA A 81 21.49 11.10 5.58
CA ALA A 81 21.93 12.26 4.82
C ALA A 81 22.62 13.31 5.72
N HIS A 82 23.57 14.09 5.19
CA HIS A 82 24.25 15.18 5.89
C HIS A 82 23.95 16.57 5.31
N GLY A 83 23.42 16.65 4.09
CA GLY A 83 23.10 17.88 3.39
C GLY A 83 22.08 18.75 4.11
N GLN A 84 22.10 20.03 3.83
CA GLN A 84 21.07 20.98 4.26
C GLN A 84 19.75 20.71 3.52
N PHE A 85 19.86 20.30 2.26
CA PHE A 85 18.73 19.95 1.41
C PHE A 85 18.77 18.45 1.10
N LEU A 86 17.61 17.81 1.13
CA LEU A 86 17.42 16.44 0.69
C LEU A 86 16.83 16.46 -0.71
N PHE A 87 17.44 15.76 -1.64
CA PHE A 87 16.93 15.54 -2.98
C PHE A 87 16.55 14.06 -3.13
N PHE A 88 15.26 13.79 -3.28
CA PHE A 88 14.74 12.45 -3.53
C PHE A 88 14.62 12.23 -5.04
N THR A 89 15.07 11.08 -5.50
CA THR A 89 14.97 10.66 -6.89
C THR A 89 14.85 9.14 -6.96
N GLU A 90 14.40 8.63 -8.10
CA GLU A 90 14.39 7.19 -8.36
C GLU A 90 15.58 6.80 -9.24
N SER A 91 16.05 5.55 -9.11
CA SER A 91 17.22 5.04 -9.87
C SER A 91 17.01 4.91 -11.39
N HIS A 92 15.83 5.20 -11.87
CA HIS A 92 15.46 5.27 -13.29
C HIS A 92 15.12 6.69 -13.75
N CYS A 93 15.46 7.69 -12.95
CA CYS A 93 15.35 9.11 -13.28
C CYS A 93 16.72 9.69 -13.59
N LEU A 94 16.90 10.21 -14.80
CA LEU A 94 18.18 10.72 -15.29
C LEU A 94 18.20 12.24 -15.17
N PRO A 95 19.00 12.83 -14.26
CA PRO A 95 19.04 14.28 -14.08
C PRO A 95 19.77 14.97 -15.25
N GLU A 96 19.29 16.16 -15.63
CA GLU A 96 20.10 17.09 -16.42
C GLU A 96 21.29 17.60 -15.58
N PRO A 97 22.41 18.01 -16.22
CA PRO A 97 23.63 18.38 -15.48
C PRO A 97 23.50 19.56 -14.51
N ASP A 98 22.53 20.44 -14.71
CA ASP A 98 22.33 21.68 -13.98
C ASP A 98 21.18 21.63 -12.94
N VAL A 99 20.66 20.44 -12.66
CA VAL A 99 19.53 20.26 -11.73
C VAL A 99 19.85 20.83 -10.34
N LEU A 100 20.98 20.46 -9.74
CA LEU A 100 21.32 20.93 -8.39
C LEU A 100 21.62 22.44 -8.35
N GLU A 101 22.20 22.99 -9.41
CA GLU A 101 22.44 24.42 -9.54
C GLU A 101 21.14 25.21 -9.55
N LYS A 102 20.18 24.78 -10.38
CA LYS A 102 18.83 25.36 -10.44
C LYS A 102 18.06 25.25 -9.11
N CYS A 103 18.22 24.10 -8.43
CA CYS A 103 17.63 23.92 -7.10
C CYS A 103 18.23 24.90 -6.07
N LEU A 104 19.54 25.11 -6.09
CA LEU A 104 20.19 26.06 -5.19
C LEU A 104 19.74 27.49 -5.47
N GLU A 105 19.66 27.87 -6.74
CA GLU A 105 19.14 29.17 -7.16
C GLU A 105 17.70 29.37 -6.69
N ALA A 106 16.83 28.37 -6.85
CA ALA A 106 15.44 28.44 -6.43
C ALA A 106 15.29 28.68 -4.91
N PHE A 107 16.05 27.95 -4.07
CA PHE A 107 16.04 28.17 -2.63
C PHE A 107 16.64 29.53 -2.20
N THR A 108 17.58 30.05 -2.98
CA THR A 108 18.20 31.35 -2.72
C THR A 108 17.26 32.50 -3.08
N THR A 109 16.56 32.35 -4.22
CA THR A 109 15.66 33.36 -4.75
C THR A 109 14.31 33.39 -4.01
N ASN A 110 13.85 32.22 -3.54
CA ASN A 110 12.58 32.06 -2.86
C ASN A 110 12.77 31.42 -1.48
N PRO A 111 13.30 32.16 -0.50
CA PRO A 111 13.65 31.62 0.82
C PRO A 111 12.43 31.13 1.62
N GLU A 112 11.21 31.54 1.25
CA GLU A 112 9.95 31.09 1.83
C GLU A 112 9.54 29.68 1.40
N LEU A 113 10.14 29.13 0.32
CA LEU A 113 9.87 27.75 -0.08
C LEU A 113 10.57 26.77 0.84
N ALA A 114 9.80 25.86 1.39
CA ALA A 114 10.32 24.76 2.20
C ALA A 114 10.80 23.60 1.31
N ALA A 115 10.13 23.41 0.19
CA ALA A 115 10.36 22.32 -0.74
C ALA A 115 9.80 22.67 -2.14
N PHE A 116 10.22 21.89 -3.14
CA PHE A 116 9.60 21.89 -4.47
C PHE A 116 9.88 20.56 -5.18
N SER A 117 9.05 20.24 -6.17
CA SER A 117 9.36 19.18 -7.12
C SER A 117 9.86 19.79 -8.44
N CYS A 118 10.82 19.08 -9.05
CA CYS A 118 11.37 19.39 -10.35
C CYS A 118 10.45 18.88 -11.47
N GLN A 119 10.79 19.15 -12.71
CA GLN A 119 10.04 18.65 -13.86
C GLN A 119 10.50 17.22 -14.21
N SER A 120 9.56 16.31 -14.25
CA SER A 120 9.73 14.98 -14.83
C SER A 120 9.47 15.01 -16.33
N ILE A 121 10.49 14.66 -17.15
CA ILE A 121 10.37 14.53 -18.61
C ILE A 121 10.22 13.06 -18.93
N ARG A 122 9.13 12.71 -19.64
CA ARG A 122 8.81 11.32 -19.92
C ARG A 122 9.77 10.67 -20.90
N ILE A 123 10.25 9.48 -20.55
CA ILE A 123 10.87 8.51 -21.45
C ILE A 123 9.97 7.27 -21.49
N THR A 124 9.39 7.00 -22.65
CA THR A 124 8.51 5.86 -22.87
C THR A 124 9.12 4.93 -23.91
N HIS A 125 8.98 3.63 -23.71
CA HIS A 125 9.65 2.61 -24.54
C HIS A 125 8.71 1.52 -25.07
N ASN A 126 7.44 1.53 -24.61
CA ASN A 126 6.40 0.64 -25.13
C ASN A 126 4.99 1.24 -24.92
N ARG A 127 3.93 0.51 -25.35
CA ARG A 127 2.55 0.99 -25.21
C ARG A 127 2.09 1.15 -23.78
N LEU A 128 2.58 0.31 -22.86
CA LEU A 128 2.23 0.38 -21.45
C LEU A 128 2.85 1.62 -20.83
N SER A 129 4.14 1.86 -21.03
CA SER A 129 4.82 3.04 -20.51
C SER A 129 4.25 4.35 -21.06
N ASN A 130 3.85 4.39 -22.35
CA ASN A 130 3.12 5.55 -22.88
C ASN A 130 1.80 5.81 -22.16
N ALA A 131 1.02 4.76 -21.94
CA ALA A 131 -0.28 4.88 -21.33
C ALA A 131 -0.17 5.23 -19.84
N GLU A 132 0.82 4.70 -19.15
CA GLU A 132 1.12 5.01 -17.78
C GLU A 132 1.59 6.46 -17.64
N ALA A 133 2.52 6.91 -18.50
CA ALA A 133 2.94 8.32 -18.56
C ALA A 133 1.77 9.29 -18.80
N ASP A 134 0.87 8.97 -19.73
CA ASP A 134 -0.32 9.80 -19.98
C ASP A 134 -1.23 9.90 -18.73
N MET A 135 -1.34 8.83 -17.96
CA MET A 135 -2.12 8.83 -16.72
C MET A 135 -1.45 9.64 -15.64
N TYR A 136 -0.17 9.41 -15.44
CA TYR A 136 0.64 10.07 -14.43
C TYR A 136 0.67 11.61 -14.67
N ASP A 137 1.05 12.05 -15.86
CA ASP A 137 1.11 13.48 -16.19
C ASP A 137 -0.25 14.17 -15.98
N THR A 138 -1.35 13.45 -16.29
CA THR A 138 -2.69 14.00 -16.06
C THR A 138 -3.06 14.08 -14.60
N ASP A 139 -2.71 13.06 -13.81
CA ASP A 139 -2.95 13.05 -12.36
C ASP A 139 -2.17 14.18 -11.68
N ILE A 140 -0.93 14.40 -12.11
CA ILE A 140 -0.09 15.49 -11.58
C ILE A 140 -0.69 16.85 -11.97
N GLU A 141 -0.95 17.08 -13.26
CA GLU A 141 -1.52 18.35 -13.74
C GLU A 141 -2.83 18.65 -13.04
N PHE A 142 -3.74 17.69 -13.01
CA PHE A 142 -5.03 17.85 -12.34
C PHE A 142 -4.86 18.01 -10.82
N GLY A 143 -4.02 17.20 -10.19
CA GLY A 143 -3.76 17.24 -8.77
C GLY A 143 -3.16 18.56 -8.33
N MET A 144 -2.13 19.04 -9.01
CA MET A 144 -1.46 20.31 -8.69
C MET A 144 -2.36 21.54 -8.92
N ASN A 145 -3.21 21.50 -9.93
CA ASN A 145 -4.14 22.61 -10.21
C ASN A 145 -5.28 22.67 -9.19
N ARG A 146 -5.83 21.53 -8.81
CA ARG A 146 -6.95 21.45 -7.87
C ARG A 146 -6.50 21.49 -6.41
N HIS A 147 -5.33 20.92 -6.13
CA HIS A 147 -4.73 20.83 -4.80
C HIS A 147 -3.28 21.34 -4.86
N PRO A 148 -3.06 22.65 -4.77
CA PRO A 148 -1.72 23.25 -4.92
C PRO A 148 -0.68 22.72 -3.94
N TRP A 149 -1.11 22.08 -2.86
CA TRP A 149 -0.24 21.42 -1.89
C TRP A 149 0.29 20.05 -2.35
N ARG A 150 -0.35 19.40 -3.35
CA ARG A 150 0.06 18.08 -3.87
C ARG A 150 1.23 18.17 -4.83
N LYS A 151 2.39 18.57 -4.33
CA LYS A 151 3.59 18.77 -5.14
C LYS A 151 4.81 17.99 -4.60
N VAL A 152 4.60 16.94 -3.81
CA VAL A 152 5.65 15.99 -3.45
C VAL A 152 5.63 14.88 -4.49
N LEU A 153 6.70 14.76 -5.26
CA LEU A 153 6.93 13.77 -6.29
C LEU A 153 8.29 13.12 -6.01
N ASP A 154 8.30 11.93 -5.43
CA ASP A 154 9.51 11.28 -4.92
C ASP A 154 10.61 11.07 -5.97
N GLN A 155 10.24 10.94 -7.25
CA GLN A 155 11.21 10.85 -8.35
C GLN A 155 11.98 12.15 -8.61
N CYS A 156 11.56 13.31 -8.08
CA CYS A 156 12.20 14.60 -8.34
C CYS A 156 11.92 15.67 -7.26
N PHE A 157 11.82 15.26 -6.01
CA PHE A 157 11.46 16.13 -4.88
C PHE A 157 12.68 16.61 -4.13
N VAL A 158 12.75 17.93 -3.83
CA VAL A 158 13.80 18.53 -3.04
C VAL A 158 13.22 19.36 -1.90
N THR A 159 13.82 19.26 -0.71
CA THR A 159 13.31 19.90 0.49
C THR A 159 14.42 20.32 1.45
N ARG A 160 14.12 21.28 2.31
CA ARG A 160 14.91 21.58 3.51
C ARG A 160 14.80 20.39 4.48
N ARG A 161 15.93 19.94 4.99
CA ARG A 161 15.97 18.80 5.91
C ARG A 161 15.16 19.03 7.17
N ASP A 162 15.38 20.17 7.84
CA ASP A 162 14.69 20.52 9.09
C ASP A 162 13.18 20.51 8.92
N VAL A 163 12.68 21.01 7.81
CA VAL A 163 11.24 20.98 7.49
C VAL A 163 10.76 19.57 7.17
N TYR A 164 11.55 18.77 6.44
CA TYR A 164 11.23 17.38 6.18
C TYR A 164 11.06 16.57 7.48
N ASP A 165 11.97 16.75 8.42
CA ASP A 165 11.95 16.10 9.72
C ASP A 165 10.74 16.57 10.56
N GLU A 166 10.45 17.86 10.57
CA GLU A 166 9.29 18.45 11.27
C GLU A 166 7.95 17.94 10.68
N CYS A 167 7.88 17.74 9.37
CA CYS A 167 6.68 17.20 8.68
C CYS A 167 6.52 15.69 8.83
N GLY A 168 7.43 15.00 9.53
CA GLY A 168 7.37 13.57 9.80
C GLY A 168 7.95 12.67 8.69
N GLY A 169 8.51 13.26 7.64
CA GLY A 169 9.20 12.53 6.56
C GLY A 169 8.34 11.55 5.79
N LEU A 170 8.99 10.74 4.97
CA LEU A 170 8.35 9.63 4.24
C LEU A 170 8.12 8.45 5.18
N GLN A 171 6.86 8.08 5.41
CA GLN A 171 6.44 6.99 6.29
C GLN A 171 6.38 5.68 5.49
N SER A 172 7.38 4.82 5.64
CA SER A 172 7.57 3.61 4.83
C SER A 172 6.37 2.65 4.83
N GLU A 173 5.65 2.56 5.96
CA GLU A 173 4.47 1.72 6.10
C GLU A 173 3.28 2.15 5.23
N LEU A 174 3.31 3.36 4.70
CA LEU A 174 2.28 3.90 3.82
C LEU A 174 2.58 3.69 2.33
N GLY A 175 3.72 3.06 1.98
CA GLY A 175 4.13 2.91 0.59
C GLY A 175 4.05 4.24 -0.16
N HIS A 176 3.75 4.23 -1.45
CA HIS A 176 3.66 5.46 -2.26
C HIS A 176 2.59 6.48 -1.81
N PHE A 177 1.64 6.09 -0.97
CA PHE A 177 0.71 7.07 -0.37
C PHE A 177 1.40 8.02 0.61
N ALA A 178 2.61 7.67 1.08
CA ALA A 178 3.41 8.54 1.96
C ALA A 178 3.72 9.91 1.36
N GLU A 179 3.87 10.01 0.03
CA GLU A 179 4.08 11.29 -0.65
C GLU A 179 2.90 12.25 -0.43
N TRP A 180 1.67 11.72 -0.52
CA TRP A 180 0.47 12.52 -0.31
C TRP A 180 0.33 12.97 1.13
N VAL A 181 0.68 12.09 2.08
CA VAL A 181 0.67 12.40 3.50
C VAL A 181 1.72 13.46 3.82
N LEU A 182 2.93 13.30 3.30
CA LEU A 182 4.01 14.27 3.47
C LEU A 182 3.61 15.64 2.88
N ALA A 183 3.10 15.68 1.66
CA ALA A 183 2.62 16.91 1.02
C ALA A 183 1.52 17.61 1.83
N ALA A 184 0.57 16.84 2.36
CA ALA A 184 -0.48 17.35 3.22
C ALA A 184 0.07 17.92 4.54
N ASN A 185 1.06 17.26 5.14
CA ASN A 185 1.70 17.72 6.37
C ASN A 185 2.44 19.04 6.18
N TYR A 186 3.18 19.22 5.07
CA TYR A 186 3.77 20.52 4.72
C TYR A 186 2.72 21.62 4.71
N ALA A 187 1.62 21.38 3.99
CA ALA A 187 0.55 22.38 3.88
C ALA A 187 -0.18 22.60 5.23
N GLY A 188 -0.41 21.53 6.01
CA GLY A 188 -1.05 21.60 7.32
C GLY A 188 -0.24 22.37 8.34
N LEU A 189 1.09 22.36 8.23
CA LEU A 189 2.00 23.17 9.03
C LEU A 189 2.27 24.58 8.45
N GLY A 190 1.65 24.90 7.31
CA GLY A 190 1.77 26.20 6.68
C GLY A 190 2.99 26.38 5.78
N TYR A 191 3.72 25.31 5.49
CA TYR A 191 4.85 25.36 4.56
C TYR A 191 4.42 25.41 3.11
N LYS A 192 5.15 26.17 2.30
CA LYS A 192 4.90 26.25 0.85
C LYS A 192 5.76 25.26 0.10
N ILE A 193 5.11 24.48 -0.78
CA ILE A 193 5.76 23.61 -1.74
C ILE A 193 5.65 24.24 -3.13
N GLY A 194 6.79 24.41 -3.79
CA GLY A 194 6.88 24.93 -5.16
C GLY A 194 6.85 23.85 -6.23
N TYR A 195 6.95 24.30 -7.46
CA TYR A 195 7.24 23.47 -8.64
C TYR A 195 8.27 24.21 -9.48
N LEU A 196 9.35 23.53 -9.86
CA LEU A 196 10.51 24.10 -10.57
C LEU A 196 10.67 23.43 -11.94
N PRO A 197 9.98 23.93 -12.98
CA PRO A 197 9.99 23.30 -14.29
C PRO A 197 11.33 23.42 -15.03
N GLU A 198 12.23 24.31 -14.59
CA GLU A 198 13.55 24.49 -15.18
C GLU A 198 14.52 23.38 -14.77
N ALA A 199 14.38 22.81 -13.58
CA ALA A 199 15.17 21.65 -13.14
C ALA A 199 14.51 20.37 -13.64
N ARG A 200 15.23 19.59 -14.47
CA ARG A 200 14.61 18.51 -15.24
C ARG A 200 15.28 17.17 -14.99
N LEU A 201 14.44 16.13 -14.84
CA LEU A 201 14.87 14.73 -14.80
C LEU A 201 14.11 13.94 -15.87
N HIS A 202 14.83 13.10 -16.61
CA HIS A 202 14.23 12.21 -17.61
C HIS A 202 13.78 10.92 -16.94
N HIS A 203 12.48 10.71 -16.82
CA HIS A 203 11.86 9.63 -16.07
C HIS A 203 11.47 8.48 -16.99
N TYR A 204 12.02 7.29 -16.76
CA TYR A 204 11.64 6.05 -17.41
C TYR A 204 10.34 5.52 -16.78
N TYR A 205 9.27 5.54 -17.55
CA TYR A 205 7.95 5.09 -17.09
C TYR A 205 7.84 3.56 -17.05
N ILE A 206 6.91 3.06 -16.23
CA ILE A 206 6.66 1.63 -16.03
C ILE A 206 6.29 0.97 -17.36
N GLY A 207 7.08 0.01 -17.78
CA GLY A 207 6.85 -0.75 -19.02
C GLY A 207 6.39 -2.18 -18.81
N GLU A 208 6.36 -2.65 -17.56
CA GLU A 208 5.97 -4.01 -17.20
C GLU A 208 4.70 -4.04 -16.39
N LEU A 209 3.79 -4.96 -16.76
CA LEU A 209 2.50 -5.09 -16.08
C LEU A 209 2.64 -5.55 -14.62
N ALA A 210 3.62 -6.40 -14.33
CA ALA A 210 3.85 -6.90 -12.98
C ALA A 210 4.21 -5.75 -12.03
N GLU A 211 5.14 -4.90 -12.45
CA GLU A 211 5.56 -3.72 -11.70
C GLU A 211 4.39 -2.75 -11.48
N LEU A 212 3.65 -2.42 -12.55
CA LEU A 212 2.49 -1.52 -12.46
C LEU A 212 1.42 -2.01 -11.47
N ARG A 213 1.21 -3.33 -11.40
CA ARG A 213 0.28 -3.92 -10.44
C ARG A 213 0.78 -3.81 -9.01
N THR A 214 2.06 -4.06 -8.79
CA THR A 214 2.69 -3.93 -7.48
C THR A 214 2.59 -2.49 -7.00
N PHE A 215 3.01 -1.53 -7.82
CA PHE A 215 2.90 -0.11 -7.53
C PHE A 215 1.46 0.30 -7.16
N THR A 216 0.48 -0.04 -8.00
CA THR A 216 -0.92 0.32 -7.76
C THR A 216 -1.47 -0.30 -6.48
N ARG A 217 -1.12 -1.56 -6.22
CA ARG A 217 -1.53 -2.27 -5.01
C ARG A 217 -0.95 -1.62 -3.77
N ASP A 218 0.32 -1.32 -3.77
CA ASP A 218 1.03 -0.78 -2.61
C ASP A 218 0.55 0.64 -2.29
N PHE A 219 0.29 1.47 -3.31
CA PHE A 219 -0.36 2.76 -3.12
C PHE A 219 -1.73 2.64 -2.43
N ILE A 220 -2.61 1.74 -2.92
CA ILE A 220 -3.95 1.56 -2.36
C ILE A 220 -3.88 1.01 -0.93
N ILE A 221 -2.98 0.08 -0.66
CA ILE A 221 -2.79 -0.48 0.69
C ILE A 221 -2.30 0.61 1.65
N GLY A 222 -1.34 1.43 1.23
CA GLY A 222 -0.84 2.55 2.01
C GLY A 222 -1.94 3.56 2.35
N GLU A 223 -2.73 3.94 1.35
CA GLU A 223 -3.89 4.81 1.52
C GLU A 223 -4.87 4.25 2.57
N MET A 224 -5.19 2.96 2.49
CA MET A 224 -6.09 2.31 3.45
C MET A 224 -5.51 2.24 4.85
N ARG A 225 -4.21 1.96 4.97
CA ARG A 225 -3.53 1.96 6.27
C ARG A 225 -3.58 3.34 6.93
N TYR A 226 -3.33 4.38 6.15
CA TYR A 226 -3.41 5.74 6.66
C TYR A 226 -4.78 6.03 7.27
N PHE A 227 -5.86 5.76 6.54
CA PHE A 227 -7.21 6.01 7.04
C PHE A 227 -7.67 5.06 8.16
N ALA A 228 -7.07 3.88 8.26
CA ALA A 228 -7.37 2.92 9.33
C ALA A 228 -6.70 3.25 10.67
N ASN A 229 -5.52 3.83 10.63
CA ASN A 229 -4.68 4.00 11.83
C ASN A 229 -4.87 5.36 12.53
N GLY A 230 -5.80 6.16 12.04
CA GLY A 230 -6.04 7.50 12.57
C GLY A 230 -5.23 8.57 11.86
N THR A 231 -5.70 9.77 11.97
CA THR A 231 -5.25 10.90 11.17
C THR A 231 -4.81 12.07 12.05
N ASP A 232 -4.10 11.80 13.13
CA ASP A 232 -3.55 12.83 14.03
C ASP A 232 -2.33 13.54 13.41
N GLN A 233 -2.39 13.72 12.08
CA GLN A 233 -1.33 14.38 11.33
C GLN A 233 -1.75 15.80 10.94
N PRO A 234 -0.80 16.75 10.87
CA PRO A 234 -1.10 18.16 10.60
C PRO A 234 -1.94 18.39 9.34
N GLY A 235 -1.67 17.62 8.30
CA GLY A 235 -2.35 17.73 7.00
C GLY A 235 -3.57 16.84 6.82
N ALA A 236 -4.03 16.12 7.84
CA ALA A 236 -5.10 15.11 7.70
C ALA A 236 -6.39 15.66 7.06
N HIS A 237 -6.75 16.89 7.39
CA HIS A 237 -7.95 17.57 6.85
C HIS A 237 -7.89 17.81 5.33
N LEU A 238 -6.69 17.83 4.74
CA LEU A 238 -6.49 18.04 3.30
C LEU A 238 -6.67 16.78 2.48
N LEU A 239 -6.55 15.60 3.10
CA LEU A 239 -6.71 14.32 2.44
C LEU A 239 -8.17 13.91 2.22
N GLU A 240 -9.10 14.76 2.61
CA GLU A 240 -10.54 14.77 2.30
C GLU A 240 -11.28 13.43 2.50
N VAL A 241 -10.82 12.57 3.38
CA VAL A 241 -11.54 11.32 3.65
C VAL A 241 -11.92 11.25 5.11
N PRO A 242 -13.19 11.49 5.40
CA PRO A 242 -13.72 11.31 6.75
C PRO A 242 -13.51 9.87 7.21
N ASN A 243 -12.97 9.70 8.42
CA ASN A 243 -12.86 8.38 9.07
C ASN A 243 -14.20 7.62 9.10
N GLU A 244 -15.29 8.34 9.15
CA GLU A 244 -16.66 7.83 9.09
C GLU A 244 -16.94 6.99 7.85
N TRP A 245 -16.29 7.27 6.73
CA TRP A 245 -16.47 6.49 5.50
C TRP A 245 -15.97 5.06 5.62
N ILE A 246 -14.92 4.88 6.41
CA ILE A 246 -14.34 3.55 6.62
C ILE A 246 -15.23 2.75 7.54
N CYS A 247 -15.70 3.36 8.63
CA CYS A 247 -16.42 2.67 9.71
C CYS A 247 -17.93 2.55 9.50
N GLN A 248 -18.55 3.43 8.72
CA GLN A 248 -20.01 3.47 8.54
C GLN A 248 -20.52 2.82 7.24
N GLY A 249 -19.69 2.01 6.57
CA GLY A 249 -20.08 1.38 5.30
C GLY A 249 -20.06 2.30 4.09
N SER A 250 -19.64 3.55 4.24
CA SER A 250 -19.47 4.51 3.14
C SER A 250 -18.09 4.43 2.48
N TRP A 251 -17.48 3.25 2.55
CA TRP A 251 -16.23 2.92 1.88
C TRP A 251 -16.36 2.81 0.35
N ASP A 252 -17.58 2.87 -0.18
CA ASP A 252 -17.88 2.72 -1.60
C ASP A 252 -17.10 3.69 -2.48
N ARG A 253 -16.87 4.91 -2.00
CA ARG A 253 -16.11 5.92 -2.73
C ARG A 253 -14.64 5.51 -2.90
N ARG A 254 -14.00 5.05 -1.83
CA ARG A 254 -12.60 4.58 -1.87
C ARG A 254 -12.47 3.34 -2.71
N LEU A 255 -13.38 2.40 -2.52
CA LEU A 255 -13.46 1.22 -3.36
C LEU A 255 -13.60 1.59 -4.83
N ALA A 256 -14.51 2.52 -5.16
CA ALA A 256 -14.71 2.99 -6.54
C ALA A 256 -13.44 3.63 -7.12
N GLN A 257 -12.74 4.46 -6.35
CA GLN A 257 -11.47 5.07 -6.77
C GLN A 257 -10.38 4.01 -7.00
N GLY A 258 -10.20 3.08 -6.04
CA GLY A 258 -9.23 1.99 -6.17
C GLY A 258 -9.53 1.07 -7.34
N LEU A 259 -10.80 0.68 -7.52
CA LEU A 259 -11.23 -0.14 -8.65
C LEU A 259 -11.05 0.59 -9.99
N LEU A 260 -11.31 1.89 -10.04
CA LEU A 260 -11.10 2.69 -11.24
C LEU A 260 -9.62 2.74 -11.61
N ARG A 261 -8.74 2.97 -10.63
CA ARG A 261 -7.29 2.99 -10.84
C ARG A 261 -6.78 1.65 -11.36
N ILE A 262 -7.10 0.55 -10.66
CA ILE A 262 -6.72 -0.81 -11.08
C ILE A 262 -7.29 -1.14 -12.47
N SER A 263 -8.55 -0.81 -12.73
CA SER A 263 -9.19 -1.06 -14.04
C SER A 263 -8.57 -0.24 -15.15
N ALA A 264 -8.21 1.01 -14.88
CA ALA A 264 -7.54 1.86 -15.84
C ALA A 264 -6.18 1.28 -16.21
N TYR A 265 -5.39 0.86 -15.24
CA TYR A 265 -4.10 0.21 -15.48
C TYR A 265 -4.25 -1.13 -16.22
N ASP A 266 -5.21 -1.96 -15.82
CA ASP A 266 -5.49 -3.23 -16.50
C ASP A 266 -5.94 -3.05 -17.97
N MET A 267 -6.67 -2.00 -18.28
CA MET A 267 -7.08 -1.69 -19.65
C MET A 267 -5.93 -1.21 -20.54
N LEU A 268 -4.84 -0.72 -19.97
CA LEU A 268 -3.69 -0.19 -20.69
C LEU A 268 -2.69 -1.28 -21.11
N THR A 269 -2.87 -2.52 -20.66
CA THR A 269 -1.87 -3.57 -20.86
C THR A 269 -1.89 -4.13 -22.28
N PRO A 270 -0.72 -4.30 -22.93
CA PRO A 270 -0.62 -4.77 -24.30
C PRO A 270 -1.03 -6.24 -24.49
N SER A 271 -1.03 -7.05 -23.45
CA SER A 271 -1.45 -8.46 -23.48
C SER A 271 -2.96 -8.64 -23.64
N VAL A 272 -3.68 -7.56 -23.62
CA VAL A 272 -5.12 -7.58 -23.79
C VAL A 272 -5.47 -7.61 -25.27
N SER A 273 -6.28 -8.61 -25.65
CA SER A 273 -6.71 -8.82 -27.00
C SER A 273 -7.19 -7.55 -27.70
N ARG A 274 -7.08 -7.50 -29.03
CA ARG A 274 -7.53 -6.37 -29.91
C ARG A 274 -8.94 -5.83 -29.59
N LEU A 275 -9.77 -6.59 -28.88
CA LEU A 275 -11.12 -6.22 -28.43
C LEU A 275 -11.13 -5.16 -27.32
N ARG A 276 -10.03 -4.99 -26.55
CA ARG A 276 -9.96 -3.95 -25.50
C ARG A 276 -9.48 -2.58 -26.00
N GLN A 277 -8.91 -2.50 -27.19
CA GLN A 277 -8.49 -1.22 -27.77
C GLN A 277 -9.65 -0.20 -27.90
N PRO A 278 -10.90 -0.58 -28.27
CA PRO A 278 -12.01 0.34 -28.26
C PRO A 278 -12.33 0.95 -26.89
N LEU A 279 -12.05 0.23 -25.79
CA LEU A 279 -12.27 0.73 -24.43
C LEU A 279 -11.28 1.81 -24.00
N LEU A 280 -10.10 1.85 -24.59
CA LEU A 280 -9.16 2.96 -24.46
C LEU A 280 -9.71 4.27 -25.01
N PHE A 281 -10.52 4.20 -26.07
CA PHE A 281 -11.23 5.37 -26.63
C PHE A 281 -12.31 5.92 -25.69
N LEU A 282 -12.98 5.06 -24.90
CA LEU A 282 -13.93 5.53 -23.89
C LEU A 282 -13.29 6.26 -22.72
N ARG A 283 -12.01 6.07 -22.52
CA ARG A 283 -11.22 6.79 -21.50
C ARG A 283 -11.05 8.26 -21.85
N THR A 284 -10.76 8.59 -23.11
CA THR A 284 -10.48 9.96 -23.56
C THR A 284 -11.69 10.89 -23.34
N PRO A 285 -12.91 10.57 -23.79
CA PRO A 285 -14.07 11.42 -23.52
C PRO A 285 -14.36 11.60 -22.03
N THR A 286 -14.18 10.56 -21.23
CA THR A 286 -14.45 10.66 -19.79
C THR A 286 -13.39 11.41 -19.03
N ARG A 287 -12.14 11.45 -19.51
CA ARG A 287 -11.06 12.30 -19.00
C ARG A 287 -11.41 13.79 -19.18
N TRP A 288 -12.05 14.15 -20.28
CA TRP A 288 -12.49 15.54 -20.56
C TRP A 288 -13.83 15.89 -19.90
N LEU A 289 -14.75 14.93 -19.77
CA LEU A 289 -16.08 15.16 -19.20
C LEU A 289 -16.10 15.18 -17.67
N MET A 290 -15.19 14.47 -17.01
CA MET A 290 -15.19 14.40 -15.54
C MET A 290 -14.89 15.73 -14.84
N PRO A 291 -13.98 16.60 -15.33
CA PRO A 291 -13.82 17.95 -14.78
C PRO A 291 -14.98 18.89 -15.11
N ALA A 292 -15.68 18.67 -16.23
CA ALA A 292 -16.77 19.52 -16.69
C ALA A 292 -18.13 19.20 -16.03
N ILE A 293 -18.29 18.00 -15.47
CA ILE A 293 -19.48 17.61 -14.71
C ILE A 293 -19.29 18.11 -13.28
N ALA A 294 -19.80 19.30 -13.01
CA ALA A 294 -19.74 19.95 -11.71
C ALA A 294 -20.28 19.05 -10.60
N GLY A 295 -19.39 18.60 -9.72
CA GLY A 295 -19.74 17.93 -8.47
C GLY A 295 -19.08 16.58 -8.30
N GLU A 296 -18.53 16.39 -7.13
CA GLU A 296 -17.82 15.20 -6.68
C GLU A 296 -18.65 13.91 -6.80
N ARG A 297 -19.96 14.00 -6.51
CA ARG A 297 -20.90 12.87 -6.63
C ARG A 297 -21.08 12.38 -8.06
N ALA A 298 -21.13 13.28 -9.04
CA ALA A 298 -21.24 12.92 -10.44
C ALA A 298 -19.94 12.25 -10.95
N ALA A 299 -18.78 12.76 -10.51
CA ALA A 299 -17.48 12.14 -10.80
C ALA A 299 -17.40 10.72 -10.24
N LEU A 300 -17.86 10.50 -9.00
CA LEU A 300 -17.90 9.20 -8.36
C LEU A 300 -18.88 8.22 -9.01
N ALA A 301 -20.07 8.69 -9.38
CA ALA A 301 -21.05 7.89 -10.12
C ALA A 301 -20.49 7.48 -11.49
N GLY A 302 -19.80 8.41 -12.18
CA GLY A 302 -19.11 8.12 -13.44
C GLY A 302 -17.96 7.11 -13.26
N ALA A 303 -17.18 7.22 -12.18
CA ALA A 303 -16.13 6.28 -11.84
C ALA A 303 -16.70 4.89 -11.53
N ALA A 304 -17.75 4.81 -10.72
CA ALA A 304 -18.43 3.55 -10.39
C ALA A 304 -19.04 2.89 -11.63
N ALA A 305 -19.64 3.66 -12.52
CA ALA A 305 -20.18 3.16 -13.80
C ALA A 305 -19.10 2.59 -14.70
N LYS A 306 -17.91 3.25 -14.76
CA LYS A 306 -16.75 2.74 -15.53
C LYS A 306 -16.17 1.47 -14.95
N VAL A 307 -16.05 1.39 -13.62
CA VAL A 307 -15.59 0.18 -12.92
C VAL A 307 -16.57 -0.96 -13.20
N GLY A 308 -17.88 -0.72 -13.12
CA GLY A 308 -18.90 -1.70 -13.47
C GLY A 308 -18.79 -2.15 -14.92
N LEU A 309 -18.64 -1.23 -15.87
CA LEU A 309 -18.47 -1.52 -17.29
C LEU A 309 -17.17 -2.29 -17.55
N ALA A 310 -16.04 -1.85 -16.96
CA ALA A 310 -14.76 -2.55 -17.06
C ALA A 310 -14.83 -3.97 -16.49
N HIS A 311 -15.54 -4.16 -15.40
CA HIS A 311 -15.77 -5.48 -14.81
C HIS A 311 -16.62 -6.40 -15.71
N ILE A 312 -17.72 -5.87 -16.27
CA ILE A 312 -18.56 -6.59 -17.23
C ILE A 312 -17.74 -6.99 -18.47
N MET A 313 -16.99 -6.05 -19.03
CA MET A 313 -16.16 -6.30 -20.21
C MET A 313 -15.02 -7.28 -19.92
N THR A 314 -14.40 -7.20 -18.74
CA THR A 314 -13.38 -8.17 -18.32
C THR A 314 -13.94 -9.56 -18.17
N ASN A 315 -15.14 -9.70 -17.62
CA ASN A 315 -15.82 -10.99 -17.52
C ASN A 315 -16.25 -11.51 -18.89
N PHE A 316 -16.73 -10.65 -19.78
CA PHE A 316 -17.10 -11.01 -21.16
C PHE A 316 -15.88 -11.51 -21.96
N VAL A 317 -14.76 -10.81 -21.92
CA VAL A 317 -13.50 -11.23 -22.58
C VAL A 317 -12.96 -12.55 -22.00
N THR A 318 -13.18 -12.80 -20.71
CA THR A 318 -12.79 -14.06 -20.06
C THR A 318 -13.67 -15.23 -20.52
N LEU A 319 -14.96 -15.00 -20.71
CA LEU A 319 -15.92 -15.99 -21.24
C LEU A 319 -15.63 -16.36 -22.70
N VAL A 320 -15.15 -15.41 -23.52
CA VAL A 320 -14.92 -15.62 -24.97
C VAL A 320 -13.55 -16.26 -25.27
N GLY A 321 -12.80 -16.70 -24.27
CA GLY A 321 -11.72 -17.67 -24.52
C GLY A 321 -10.29 -17.19 -24.27
N SER A 322 -10.06 -16.12 -23.54
CA SER A 322 -8.73 -15.89 -23.01
C SER A 322 -8.62 -16.37 -21.56
N LYS A 323 -7.85 -17.41 -21.32
CA LYS A 323 -7.32 -17.78 -19.99
C LYS A 323 -6.37 -16.67 -19.48
N SER A 324 -6.85 -15.41 -19.41
CA SER A 324 -5.98 -14.35 -18.97
C SER A 324 -5.86 -14.36 -17.46
N SER A 325 -4.64 -14.55 -16.99
CA SER A 325 -4.21 -14.30 -15.60
C SER A 325 -4.67 -12.92 -15.05
N LEU A 326 -5.00 -12.01 -15.95
CA LEU A 326 -5.45 -10.66 -15.71
C LEU A 326 -6.79 -10.58 -14.96
N SER A 327 -7.78 -11.39 -15.34
CA SER A 327 -9.09 -11.39 -14.68
C SER A 327 -9.01 -11.95 -13.26
N ALA A 328 -8.18 -12.98 -13.06
CA ALA A 328 -7.94 -13.54 -11.74
C ALA A 328 -7.19 -12.54 -10.83
N ALA A 329 -6.19 -11.85 -11.37
CA ALA A 329 -5.45 -10.82 -10.65
C ALA A 329 -6.37 -9.64 -10.28
N PHE A 330 -7.17 -9.13 -11.24
CA PHE A 330 -8.13 -8.06 -10.96
C PHE A 330 -9.12 -8.44 -9.85
N LYS A 331 -9.70 -9.65 -9.91
CA LYS A 331 -10.59 -10.14 -8.85
C LYS A 331 -9.86 -10.26 -7.50
N GLY A 332 -8.60 -10.67 -7.53
CA GLY A 332 -7.75 -10.74 -6.34
C GLY A 332 -7.50 -9.37 -5.72
N TYR A 333 -7.18 -8.36 -6.51
CA TYR A 333 -6.99 -6.98 -6.03
C TYR A 333 -8.26 -6.39 -5.45
N VAL A 334 -9.41 -6.54 -6.14
CA VAL A 334 -10.70 -6.07 -5.62
C VAL A 334 -11.03 -6.75 -4.30
N ALA A 335 -10.81 -8.05 -4.20
CA ALA A 335 -11.07 -8.79 -2.98
C ALA A 335 -10.16 -8.33 -1.84
N ALA A 336 -8.86 -8.16 -2.10
CA ALA A 336 -7.91 -7.66 -1.12
C ALA A 336 -8.29 -6.24 -0.64
N LEU A 337 -8.65 -5.37 -1.57
CA LEU A 337 -9.08 -4.00 -1.28
C LEU A 337 -10.30 -3.99 -0.33
N ILE A 338 -11.32 -4.79 -0.63
CA ILE A 338 -12.52 -4.92 0.22
C ILE A 338 -12.14 -5.46 1.60
N ASP A 339 -11.28 -6.45 1.66
CA ASP A 339 -10.88 -7.08 2.91
C ASP A 339 -10.08 -6.12 3.80
N TYR A 340 -9.11 -5.42 3.24
CA TYR A 340 -8.34 -4.40 3.98
C TYR A 340 -9.25 -3.35 4.60
N GLN A 341 -10.21 -2.87 3.84
CA GLN A 341 -11.13 -1.85 4.31
C GLN A 341 -12.04 -2.37 5.45
N ARG A 342 -12.55 -3.59 5.31
CA ARG A 342 -13.35 -4.23 6.36
C ARG A 342 -12.54 -4.45 7.65
N LEU A 343 -11.31 -4.94 7.52
CA LEU A 343 -10.43 -5.16 8.65
C LEU A 343 -9.99 -3.86 9.32
N ALA A 344 -9.78 -2.80 8.55
CA ALA A 344 -9.49 -1.47 9.07
C ALA A 344 -10.64 -0.93 9.92
N CYS A 345 -11.89 -1.04 9.45
CA CYS A 345 -13.08 -0.68 10.24
C CYS A 345 -13.15 -1.44 11.56
N LEU A 346 -12.90 -2.76 11.52
CA LEU A 346 -12.91 -3.59 12.72
C LEU A 346 -11.82 -3.20 13.72
N LYS A 347 -10.64 -2.84 13.21
CA LYS A 347 -9.52 -2.37 14.04
C LYS A 347 -9.88 -1.09 14.78
N GLN A 348 -10.52 -0.12 14.12
CA GLN A 348 -11.01 1.09 14.75
C GLN A 348 -12.09 0.80 15.80
N GLN A 349 -13.07 -0.05 15.51
CA GLN A 349 -14.12 -0.44 16.43
C GLN A 349 -13.56 -1.10 17.71
N ARG A 350 -12.48 -1.85 17.58
CA ARG A 350 -11.84 -2.53 18.71
C ARG A 350 -11.12 -1.57 19.66
N GLY A 351 -10.71 -0.42 19.19
CA GLY A 351 -9.88 0.52 19.94
C GLY A 351 -8.47 0.02 20.22
N THR A 352 -7.74 0.74 21.10
CA THR A 352 -6.31 0.52 21.38
C THR A 352 -6.04 -0.50 22.48
N SER A 353 -7.02 -1.29 22.92
CA SER A 353 -6.79 -2.27 24.01
C SER A 353 -5.80 -3.34 23.59
N THR A 354 -4.62 -3.32 24.21
CA THR A 354 -3.58 -4.32 24.01
C THR A 354 -4.02 -5.64 24.68
N PRO A 355 -4.02 -6.78 23.97
CA PRO A 355 -4.35 -8.06 24.59
C PRO A 355 -3.27 -8.41 25.61
N THR A 356 -3.68 -8.81 26.80
CA THR A 356 -2.80 -9.24 27.90
C THR A 356 -2.74 -10.76 28.06
N LYS A 357 -3.61 -11.49 27.34
CA LYS A 357 -3.72 -12.96 27.43
C LYS A 357 -3.31 -13.63 26.15
N SER A 358 -2.72 -14.80 26.29
CA SER A 358 -2.34 -15.69 25.18
C SER A 358 -3.51 -16.49 24.60
N ASP A 359 -4.74 -16.28 25.07
CA ASP A 359 -5.91 -17.04 24.67
C ASP A 359 -6.73 -16.32 23.61
N TRP A 360 -7.14 -17.07 22.58
CA TRP A 360 -8.11 -16.65 21.58
C TRP A 360 -9.54 -16.86 22.09
N ASP A 361 -9.96 -16.01 23.04
CA ASP A 361 -11.33 -16.11 23.59
C ASP A 361 -12.37 -15.56 22.60
N VAL A 362 -13.12 -16.47 21.96
CA VAL A 362 -14.20 -16.15 21.02
C VAL A 362 -15.31 -15.30 21.66
N PHE A 363 -15.50 -15.47 22.97
CA PHE A 363 -16.59 -14.83 23.71
C PHE A 363 -16.20 -13.47 24.30
N ALA A 364 -14.97 -13.07 24.16
CA ALA A 364 -14.49 -11.79 24.67
C ALA A 364 -15.23 -10.60 24.00
N PRO A 365 -15.67 -9.62 24.77
CA PRO A 365 -16.45 -8.48 24.27
C PRO A 365 -15.67 -7.56 23.34
N GLN A 366 -14.32 -7.53 23.47
CA GLN A 366 -13.42 -6.73 22.66
C GLN A 366 -13.21 -7.27 21.24
N ASN A 367 -13.72 -8.45 20.90
CA ASN A 367 -13.63 -8.98 19.54
C ASN A 367 -14.57 -8.18 18.62
N ALA A 368 -14.05 -7.77 17.46
CA ALA A 368 -14.78 -6.99 16.49
C ALA A 368 -15.40 -7.87 15.39
N GLY A 369 -16.56 -7.49 14.90
CA GLY A 369 -17.28 -8.22 13.86
C GLY A 369 -17.93 -9.52 14.34
N PHE A 370 -18.52 -9.50 15.53
CA PHE A 370 -19.24 -10.63 16.09
C PHE A 370 -20.64 -10.27 16.57
N TYR A 371 -21.57 -11.15 16.34
CA TYR A 371 -22.91 -11.10 16.90
C TYR A 371 -22.93 -11.56 18.37
N PRO A 372 -24.04 -11.37 19.11
CA PRO A 372 -24.19 -11.93 20.44
C PRO A 372 -23.96 -13.43 20.52
N ILE A 373 -23.65 -13.92 21.72
CA ILE A 373 -23.44 -15.34 21.99
C ILE A 373 -24.76 -16.08 21.82
N GLU A 374 -24.70 -17.23 21.15
CA GLU A 374 -25.83 -18.13 20.96
C GLU A 374 -25.51 -19.52 21.53
N THR A 375 -26.55 -20.29 21.80
CA THR A 375 -26.45 -21.69 22.27
C THR A 375 -27.34 -22.59 21.44
N HIS A 376 -26.78 -23.72 21.01
CA HIS A 376 -27.50 -24.76 20.32
C HIS A 376 -27.10 -26.11 20.91
N GLU A 377 -28.08 -26.90 21.38
CA GLU A 377 -27.81 -28.20 22.02
C GLU A 377 -26.67 -28.13 23.06
N GLU A 378 -26.77 -27.22 24.03
CA GLU A 378 -25.79 -26.96 25.08
C GLU A 378 -24.43 -26.42 24.61
N THR A 379 -24.18 -26.36 23.30
CA THR A 379 -22.95 -25.82 22.74
C THR A 379 -23.06 -24.33 22.55
N ARG A 380 -22.21 -23.56 23.26
CA ARG A 380 -22.08 -22.12 23.06
C ARG A 380 -21.25 -21.83 21.84
N PHE A 381 -21.68 -20.87 21.02
CA PHE A 381 -20.95 -20.38 19.86
C PHE A 381 -21.27 -18.93 19.60
N ARG A 382 -20.55 -18.35 18.67
CA ARG A 382 -20.75 -16.97 18.26
C ARG A 382 -20.63 -16.85 16.76
N TRP A 383 -21.64 -16.26 16.12
CA TRP A 383 -21.52 -15.92 14.71
C TRP A 383 -20.57 -14.73 14.53
N SER A 384 -19.65 -14.86 13.60
CA SER A 384 -18.99 -13.67 13.06
C SER A 384 -19.86 -12.98 12.02
N GLU A 385 -19.61 -11.69 11.80
CA GLU A 385 -19.98 -11.03 10.57
C GLU A 385 -19.15 -11.61 9.39
N PRO A 386 -19.43 -11.22 8.13
CA PRO A 386 -18.59 -11.60 6.98
C PRO A 386 -17.11 -11.19 7.09
N ALA A 387 -16.81 -10.24 7.95
CA ALA A 387 -15.45 -9.91 8.39
C ALA A 387 -15.41 -9.87 9.91
N ALA A 388 -14.36 -10.42 10.52
CA ALA A 388 -14.17 -10.37 11.97
C ALA A 388 -12.69 -10.34 12.32
N MET A 389 -12.39 -9.87 13.52
CA MET A 389 -11.04 -9.74 14.04
C MET A 389 -10.98 -10.04 15.52
N MET A 390 -9.95 -10.76 15.92
CA MET A 390 -9.61 -11.07 17.31
C MET A 390 -8.14 -10.73 17.57
N SER A 391 -7.75 -10.65 18.85
CA SER A 391 -6.35 -10.47 19.23
C SER A 391 -5.99 -11.33 20.42
N ALA A 392 -4.74 -11.74 20.40
CA ALA A 392 -4.08 -12.40 21.52
C ALA A 392 -2.62 -11.93 21.63
N TRP A 393 -2.01 -12.14 22.80
CA TRP A 393 -0.56 -11.99 22.94
C TRP A 393 0.11 -13.32 22.58
N LEU A 394 1.07 -13.30 21.64
CA LEU A 394 1.78 -14.49 21.23
C LEU A 394 3.29 -14.30 21.38
N ASP A 395 3.99 -15.40 21.67
CA ASP A 395 5.44 -15.42 21.70
C ASP A 395 6.02 -15.47 20.28
N LYS A 396 7.29 -15.13 20.14
CA LYS A 396 8.04 -15.35 18.92
C LYS A 396 8.05 -16.84 18.57
N GLY A 397 7.88 -17.18 17.29
CA GLY A 397 7.98 -18.54 16.77
C GLY A 397 6.80 -18.96 15.92
N ARG A 398 6.75 -20.27 15.67
CA ARG A 398 5.71 -20.89 14.82
C ARG A 398 4.47 -21.23 15.63
N HIS A 399 3.30 -20.82 15.12
CA HIS A 399 2.01 -21.04 15.75
C HIS A 399 1.11 -21.86 14.85
N ARG A 400 0.35 -22.76 15.46
CA ARG A 400 -0.75 -23.47 14.81
C ARG A 400 -2.03 -23.13 15.53
N ILE A 401 -2.99 -22.58 14.80
CA ILE A 401 -4.31 -22.18 15.31
C ILE A 401 -5.36 -23.09 14.70
N ARG A 402 -6.21 -23.66 15.55
CA ARG A 402 -7.39 -24.43 15.13
C ARG A 402 -8.66 -23.68 15.52
N MET A 403 -9.43 -23.28 14.51
CA MET A 403 -10.75 -22.65 14.66
C MET A 403 -11.82 -23.72 14.47
N GLN A 404 -12.60 -24.00 15.49
CA GLN A 404 -13.72 -24.95 15.45
C GLN A 404 -15.05 -24.20 15.23
N CYS A 405 -15.85 -24.66 14.29
CA CYS A 405 -17.12 -24.06 13.90
C CYS A 405 -18.29 -25.03 14.16
N MET A 406 -19.49 -24.46 14.28
CA MET A 406 -20.72 -25.24 14.24
C MET A 406 -21.00 -25.72 12.77
N PRO A 407 -21.69 -26.86 12.57
CA PRO A 407 -21.90 -27.45 11.26
C PRO A 407 -22.94 -26.71 10.39
N PHE A 408 -23.37 -25.51 10.76
CA PHE A 408 -24.40 -24.73 10.05
C PHE A 408 -23.97 -24.22 8.68
N ARG A 409 -22.65 -24.25 8.40
CA ARG A 409 -22.11 -23.74 7.15
C ARG A 409 -21.02 -24.66 6.59
N ARG A 410 -21.06 -24.90 5.27
CA ARG A 410 -20.00 -25.62 4.57
C ARG A 410 -18.77 -24.72 4.44
N LEU A 411 -17.75 -24.93 5.27
CA LEU A 411 -16.53 -24.09 5.35
C LEU A 411 -15.80 -24.03 4.02
N ALA A 412 -15.67 -25.13 3.29
CA ALA A 412 -15.00 -25.18 1.99
C ALA A 412 -15.62 -24.26 0.92
N ARG A 413 -16.88 -23.84 1.09
CA ARG A 413 -17.58 -22.94 0.17
C ARG A 413 -17.72 -21.52 0.70
N ALA A 414 -17.13 -21.24 1.86
CA ALA A 414 -17.28 -19.95 2.51
C ALA A 414 -16.40 -18.83 1.91
N GLY A 415 -15.50 -19.14 0.99
CA GLY A 415 -14.60 -18.15 0.39
C GLY A 415 -13.74 -17.46 1.42
N LEU A 416 -13.11 -18.26 2.29
CA LEU A 416 -12.35 -17.79 3.45
C LEU A 416 -11.00 -17.21 3.05
N ARG A 417 -10.66 -16.09 3.65
CA ARG A 417 -9.33 -15.49 3.63
C ARG A 417 -8.97 -15.10 5.05
N PHE A 418 -7.74 -15.36 5.45
CA PHE A 418 -7.23 -15.09 6.79
C PHE A 418 -6.05 -14.13 6.75
N TYR A 419 -5.91 -13.32 7.79
CA TYR A 419 -4.90 -12.28 7.93
C TYR A 419 -4.30 -12.35 9.33
N VAL A 420 -2.98 -12.34 9.41
CA VAL A 420 -2.25 -12.23 10.67
C VAL A 420 -1.48 -10.91 10.66
N ASN A 421 -1.74 -10.05 11.64
CA ASN A 421 -1.18 -8.70 11.68
C ASN A 421 -1.33 -7.97 10.33
N GLU A 422 -2.55 -8.04 9.76
CA GLU A 422 -2.94 -7.44 8.48
C GLU A 422 -2.29 -8.08 7.23
N ARG A 423 -1.42 -9.06 7.39
CA ARG A 423 -0.81 -9.80 6.27
C ARG A 423 -1.65 -11.01 5.91
N PRO A 424 -1.97 -11.21 4.63
CA PRO A 424 -2.75 -12.37 4.20
C PRO A 424 -1.97 -13.66 4.44
N LEU A 425 -2.63 -14.65 5.02
CA LEU A 425 -2.08 -16.00 5.12
C LEU A 425 -2.16 -16.69 3.75
N PRO A 426 -1.06 -17.29 3.27
CA PRO A 426 -1.06 -18.09 2.07
C PRO A 426 -1.99 -19.30 2.17
N ALA A 427 -2.57 -19.72 1.05
CA ALA A 427 -3.53 -20.83 1.01
C ALA A 427 -2.92 -22.17 1.48
N TRP A 428 -1.62 -22.38 1.31
CA TRP A 428 -0.91 -23.58 1.78
C TRP A 428 -0.71 -23.64 3.29
N ASP A 429 -0.86 -22.51 3.99
CA ASP A 429 -0.81 -22.45 5.46
C ASP A 429 -2.19 -22.58 6.10
N ILE A 430 -3.23 -22.85 5.28
CA ILE A 430 -4.61 -22.97 5.70
C ILE A 430 -5.17 -24.33 5.26
N SER A 431 -5.68 -25.10 6.20
CA SER A 431 -6.42 -26.34 5.93
C SER A 431 -7.87 -26.20 6.39
N ILE A 432 -8.81 -26.41 5.47
CA ILE A 432 -10.24 -26.27 5.75
C ILE A 432 -10.89 -27.65 5.78
N GLY A 433 -11.28 -28.08 6.98
CA GLY A 433 -12.07 -29.29 7.22
C GLY A 433 -13.58 -29.07 7.15
N THR A 434 -14.35 -30.02 7.63
CA THR A 434 -15.82 -29.95 7.67
C THR A 434 -16.34 -28.98 8.74
N ASP A 435 -15.70 -29.00 9.91
CA ASP A 435 -16.09 -28.24 11.12
C ASP A 435 -14.94 -27.48 11.77
N ALA A 436 -13.73 -27.56 11.19
CA ALA A 436 -12.56 -26.89 11.70
C ALA A 436 -11.69 -26.31 10.57
N ILE A 437 -10.98 -25.24 10.90
CA ILE A 437 -9.98 -24.59 10.05
C ILE A 437 -8.68 -24.56 10.83
N ASP A 438 -7.64 -25.16 10.26
CA ASP A 438 -6.28 -25.12 10.80
C ASP A 438 -5.46 -24.07 10.03
N MET A 439 -4.72 -23.24 10.77
CA MET A 439 -3.86 -22.19 10.21
C MET A 439 -2.48 -22.30 10.86
N THR A 440 -1.44 -22.06 10.06
CA THR A 440 -0.06 -22.02 10.54
C THR A 440 0.62 -20.73 10.14
N PHE A 441 1.36 -20.08 11.04
CA PHE A 441 2.14 -18.88 10.73
C PHE A 441 3.32 -18.74 11.70
N GLU A 442 4.24 -17.86 11.37
CA GLU A 442 5.41 -17.57 12.18
C GLU A 442 5.46 -16.09 12.56
N LEU A 443 5.83 -15.80 13.81
CA LEU A 443 6.06 -14.46 14.32
C LEU A 443 7.54 -14.24 14.56
N SER A 444 8.07 -13.15 14.05
CA SER A 444 9.47 -12.75 14.21
C SER A 444 9.79 -12.21 15.61
N GLN A 445 8.77 -11.76 16.34
CA GLN A 445 8.89 -11.21 17.70
C GLN A 445 7.64 -11.50 18.53
N SER A 446 7.81 -11.59 19.86
CA SER A 446 6.69 -11.70 20.80
C SER A 446 5.92 -10.37 20.87
N GLY A 447 4.60 -10.45 20.96
CA GLY A 447 3.77 -9.26 21.06
C GLY A 447 2.28 -9.49 20.76
N PRO A 448 1.51 -8.41 20.68
CA PRO A 448 0.11 -8.47 20.30
C PRO A 448 -0.01 -8.95 18.85
N CYS A 449 -0.82 -10.00 18.66
CA CYS A 449 -1.13 -10.58 17.37
C CYS A 449 -2.61 -10.44 17.07
N THR A 450 -2.93 -9.98 15.86
CA THR A 450 -4.30 -9.93 15.36
C THR A 450 -4.55 -11.06 14.37
N LEU A 451 -5.64 -11.78 14.53
CA LEU A 451 -6.18 -12.73 13.57
C LEU A 451 -7.48 -12.17 13.00
N GLY A 452 -7.43 -11.77 11.75
CA GLY A 452 -8.59 -11.32 10.99
C GLY A 452 -8.99 -12.33 9.94
N TRP A 453 -10.25 -12.35 9.58
CA TRP A 453 -10.73 -13.12 8.42
C TRP A 453 -11.88 -12.43 7.72
N THR A 454 -12.03 -12.78 6.46
CA THR A 454 -13.20 -12.43 5.65
C THR A 454 -13.77 -13.67 4.99
N CYS A 455 -15.05 -13.64 4.73
CA CYS A 455 -15.75 -14.71 4.03
C CYS A 455 -16.94 -14.19 3.24
N LEU A 456 -17.45 -15.03 2.35
CA LEU A 456 -18.71 -14.74 1.67
C LEU A 456 -19.84 -14.65 2.69
N ARG A 457 -20.65 -13.61 2.58
CA ARG A 457 -21.84 -13.43 3.41
C ARG A 457 -22.85 -14.54 3.16
N SER A 458 -23.52 -14.99 4.20
CA SER A 458 -24.64 -15.91 4.11
C SER A 458 -25.83 -15.41 4.94
N ARG A 459 -27.02 -15.90 4.63
CA ARG A 459 -28.22 -15.70 5.45
C ARG A 459 -28.84 -17.05 5.76
N ALA A 460 -29.24 -17.25 7.00
CA ALA A 460 -30.13 -18.34 7.36
C ALA A 460 -31.58 -17.94 7.05
N LYS A 461 -32.43 -18.94 6.77
CA LYS A 461 -33.86 -18.67 6.52
C LYS A 461 -34.48 -18.06 7.77
N GLY A 462 -35.08 -16.90 7.63
CA GLY A 462 -35.68 -16.16 8.75
C GLY A 462 -34.72 -15.26 9.56
N ASP A 463 -33.42 -15.26 9.24
CA ASP A 463 -32.44 -14.39 9.89
C ASP A 463 -32.16 -13.16 9.01
N SER A 464 -32.27 -11.98 9.60
CA SER A 464 -31.99 -10.71 8.88
C SER A 464 -30.50 -10.39 8.82
N ARG A 465 -29.68 -11.03 9.62
CA ARG A 465 -28.23 -10.77 9.73
C ARG A 465 -27.44 -11.34 8.54
N TRP A 466 -26.35 -10.68 8.21
CA TRP A 466 -25.35 -11.22 7.29
C TRP A 466 -24.31 -12.03 8.06
N LEU A 467 -24.40 -13.33 8.03
CA LEU A 467 -23.63 -14.26 8.83
C LEU A 467 -22.31 -14.64 8.15
N GLY A 468 -21.23 -14.67 8.93
CA GLY A 468 -19.92 -15.20 8.61
C GLY A 468 -19.74 -16.65 9.07
N LEU A 469 -18.88 -16.87 10.07
CA LEU A 469 -18.56 -18.18 10.63
C LEU A 469 -19.22 -18.36 12.01
N PRO A 470 -19.82 -19.53 12.27
CA PRO A 470 -20.36 -19.88 13.59
C PRO A 470 -19.27 -20.54 14.45
N ILE A 471 -18.49 -19.75 15.19
CA ILE A 471 -17.29 -20.20 15.87
C ILE A 471 -17.61 -20.67 17.31
N LYS A 472 -17.18 -21.90 17.63
CA LYS A 472 -17.28 -22.48 18.99
C LYS A 472 -16.04 -22.18 19.83
N ARG A 473 -14.86 -22.38 19.24
CA ARG A 473 -13.59 -22.30 19.94
C ARG A 473 -12.45 -22.01 18.96
N ILE A 474 -11.44 -21.32 19.46
CA ILE A 474 -10.15 -21.20 18.81
C ILE A 474 -9.09 -21.73 19.78
N ALA A 475 -8.29 -22.69 19.34
CA ALA A 475 -7.22 -23.29 20.12
C ALA A 475 -5.87 -23.03 19.47
N GLN A 476 -4.88 -22.68 20.30
CA GLN A 476 -3.49 -22.54 19.88
C GLN A 476 -2.75 -23.84 20.17
N ASN A 477 -1.91 -24.32 19.24
CA ASN A 477 -1.09 -25.53 19.36
C ASN A 477 -1.87 -26.74 19.89
N PRO A 478 -2.98 -27.15 19.23
CA PRO A 478 -3.94 -28.12 19.75
C PRO A 478 -3.32 -29.49 20.12
N ASP A 479 -2.18 -29.85 19.51
CA ASP A 479 -1.50 -31.13 19.77
C ASP A 479 -0.72 -31.14 21.10
N ALA A 480 -0.35 -30.00 21.65
CA ALA A 480 0.32 -29.89 22.94
C ALA A 480 -0.61 -30.21 24.14
N GLN A 481 -1.90 -29.97 23.99
CA GLN A 481 -2.90 -30.21 25.06
C GLN A 481 -3.33 -31.68 25.14
N SER A 482 -3.20 -32.46 24.08
CA SER A 482 -3.53 -33.90 24.10
C SER A 482 -2.48 -34.77 24.79
N SER A 483 -1.24 -34.32 24.91
CA SER A 483 -0.18 -35.02 25.60
C SER A 483 -0.26 -34.90 27.13
N VAL A 484 -0.78 -33.78 27.65
CA VAL A 484 -0.91 -33.55 29.09
C VAL A 484 -2.04 -34.40 29.72
N SER A 485 -3.11 -34.67 28.97
CA SER A 485 -4.23 -35.49 29.45
C SER A 485 -3.91 -37.00 29.47
N LYS A 486 -2.95 -37.46 28.65
CA LYS A 486 -2.52 -38.90 28.65
C LYS A 486 -1.52 -39.23 29.74
N THR A 487 -0.75 -38.26 30.22
CA THR A 487 0.24 -38.48 31.30
C THR A 487 -0.40 -38.50 32.69
N ALA A 488 -1.60 -37.92 32.86
CA ALA A 488 -2.32 -37.93 34.13
C ALA A 488 -3.11 -39.23 34.37
N ALA A 489 -3.27 -40.11 33.36
CA ALA A 489 -4.05 -41.37 33.46
C ALA A 489 -3.18 -42.61 33.72
N ILE A 490 -1.84 -42.51 33.79
CA ILE A 490 -0.93 -43.64 33.99
C ILE A 490 -0.36 -43.71 35.44
N GLY A 491 -0.76 -42.80 36.32
CA GLY A 491 -0.24 -42.71 37.69
C GLY A 491 -1.20 -43.11 38.79
N ARG A 492 -2.10 -44.09 38.60
CA ARG A 492 -2.85 -44.76 39.67
C ARG A 492 -3.19 -46.20 39.25
N ASN A 493 -2.34 -47.11 39.51
CA ASN A 493 -2.61 -48.50 39.94
C ASN A 493 -1.41 -49.01 40.74
#